data_2c7c1786ca72bfad9f7bde0dd5e16262
#
_entry.id   2c7c1786ca72bfad9f7bde0dd5e16262
#
_cell.length_a   1.000
_cell.length_b   1.000
_cell.length_c   1.000
_cell.angle_alpha   90.00
_cell.angle_beta   90.00
_cell.angle_gamma   90.00
#
_symmetry.space_group_name_H-M   'P 1'
#
loop_
_entity.id
_entity.type
_entity.pdbx_description
1 polymer ?
#
loop_
_entity_poly.entity_id
_entity_poly.type
_entity_poly.pdbx_seq_one_letter_code
_entity_poly.pdbx_strand_id
1 'polypeptide(L)'
;DRLNDLVEAMRKFFSQERYLRDIERAAFMYSGIMLTGAVQEKPGTEEYAQCFWDYFLFDHFMVESDQHPIKHFYDFVCEDRMFSEEGAVSKDVLEELIKSRLVLFSVQGVNEEGTYACRDFMTGQIYNLLLPIEPDTKTEEYLFLGHIFYNESMVMNFLRGMTVPKRARKKLFEVLSDAKAWFATRNGGEMSWEEFVSRNAMFVRHVALIFS
;
A
#
# COMPACT_ATOMS: atom_id res chain seq x y z
N ASP A 1 -9.65 15.71 7.80
CA ASP A 1 -9.29 14.37 8.32
C ASP A 1 -7.77 14.29 8.42
N ARG A 2 -7.26 14.11 9.65
CA ARG A 2 -5.80 14.18 9.97
C ARG A 2 -4.93 13.31 9.07
N LEU A 3 -5.44 12.16 8.62
CA LEU A 3 -4.71 11.28 7.71
C LEU A 3 -4.58 11.89 6.31
N ASN A 4 -5.65 12.48 5.78
CA ASN A 4 -5.61 13.15 4.48
C ASN A 4 -4.68 14.36 4.52
N ASP A 5 -4.70 15.13 5.61
CA ASP A 5 -3.81 16.28 5.80
C ASP A 5 -2.35 15.84 5.84
N LEU A 6 -2.06 14.70 6.48
CA LEU A 6 -0.73 14.10 6.52
C LEU A 6 -0.26 13.63 5.14
N VAL A 7 -1.11 12.91 4.41
CA VAL A 7 -0.79 12.46 3.04
C VAL A 7 -0.52 13.65 2.13
N GLU A 8 -1.29 14.71 2.25
CA GLU A 8 -1.08 15.93 1.48
C GLU A 8 0.22 16.66 1.86
N ALA A 9 0.56 16.69 3.15
CA ALA A 9 1.84 17.23 3.63
C ALA A 9 3.02 16.43 3.06
N MET A 10 2.96 15.11 3.02
CA MET A 10 3.97 14.25 2.39
C MET A 10 4.08 14.51 0.89
N ARG A 11 2.97 14.60 0.17
CA ARG A 11 2.96 14.93 -1.26
C ARG A 11 3.66 16.27 -1.52
N LYS A 12 3.32 17.30 -0.76
CA LYS A 12 3.95 18.62 -0.86
C LYS A 12 5.45 18.57 -0.56
N PHE A 13 5.86 17.81 0.45
CA PHE A 13 7.27 17.62 0.79
C PHE A 13 8.05 16.98 -0.37
N PHE A 14 7.56 15.90 -0.93
CA PHE A 14 8.22 15.20 -2.03
C PHE A 14 8.09 15.89 -3.39
N SER A 15 7.21 16.87 -3.54
CA SER A 15 7.11 17.70 -4.77
C SER A 15 8.26 18.73 -4.89
N GLN A 16 9.19 18.79 -3.94
CA GLN A 16 10.38 19.65 -4.04
C GLN A 16 11.37 19.09 -5.07
N GLU A 17 12.10 19.99 -5.73
CA GLU A 17 13.04 19.68 -6.83
C GLU A 17 14.06 18.59 -6.46
N ARG A 18 14.53 18.58 -5.21
CA ARG A 18 15.52 17.58 -4.71
C ARG A 18 15.02 16.13 -4.77
N TYR A 19 13.70 15.90 -4.82
CA TYR A 19 13.10 14.56 -4.89
C TYR A 19 12.59 14.20 -6.29
N LEU A 20 12.76 15.08 -7.26
CA LEU A 20 12.23 14.89 -8.62
C LEU A 20 12.73 13.57 -9.26
N ARG A 21 14.00 13.23 -9.07
CA ARG A 21 14.58 11.99 -9.60
C ARG A 21 13.93 10.74 -9.02
N ASP A 22 13.59 10.73 -7.74
CA ASP A 22 12.91 9.61 -7.10
C ASP A 22 11.47 9.50 -7.60
N ILE A 23 10.77 10.62 -7.75
CA ILE A 23 9.41 10.66 -8.32
C ILE A 23 9.41 10.18 -9.77
N GLU A 24 10.32 10.68 -10.61
CA GLU A 24 10.43 10.28 -12.01
C GLU A 24 10.74 8.78 -12.15
N ARG A 25 11.67 8.27 -11.34
CA ARG A 25 12.00 6.84 -11.31
C ARG A 25 10.81 6.01 -10.88
N ALA A 26 10.15 6.40 -9.79
CA ALA A 26 8.95 5.72 -9.31
C ALA A 26 7.83 5.75 -10.34
N ALA A 27 7.58 6.89 -10.98
CA ALA A 27 6.58 7.04 -12.02
C ALA A 27 6.91 6.17 -13.24
N PHE A 28 8.17 6.10 -13.64
CA PHE A 28 8.60 5.22 -14.73
C PHE A 28 8.37 3.74 -14.39
N MET A 29 8.73 3.31 -13.19
CA MET A 29 8.51 1.93 -12.73
C MET A 29 7.01 1.61 -12.64
N TYR A 30 6.22 2.52 -12.09
CA TYR A 30 4.78 2.37 -11.95
C TYR A 30 4.07 2.36 -13.31
N SER A 31 4.43 3.27 -14.22
CA SER A 31 3.91 3.33 -15.59
C SER A 31 4.33 2.13 -16.44
N GLY A 32 5.52 1.58 -16.23
CA GLY A 32 5.97 0.35 -16.87
C GLY A 32 5.08 -0.85 -16.55
N ILE A 33 4.51 -0.88 -15.34
CA ILE A 33 3.46 -1.82 -14.95
C ILE A 33 2.19 -1.59 -15.79
N MET A 34 1.81 -0.34 -15.97
CA MET A 34 0.60 0.07 -16.69
C MET A 34 0.66 -0.24 -18.19
N LEU A 35 1.85 -0.25 -18.79
CA LEU A 35 2.04 -0.54 -20.22
C LEU A 35 1.74 -2.00 -20.61
N THR A 36 1.52 -2.89 -19.66
CA THR A 36 1.16 -4.29 -19.95
C THR A 36 -0.29 -4.48 -20.44
N GLY A 37 -1.04 -3.41 -20.59
CA GLY A 37 -2.36 -3.41 -21.25
C GLY A 37 -3.52 -3.89 -20.41
N ALA A 38 -3.29 -4.22 -19.13
CA ALA A 38 -4.31 -4.77 -18.25
C ALA A 38 -5.13 -3.70 -17.52
N VAL A 39 -4.74 -2.42 -17.58
CA VAL A 39 -5.33 -1.38 -16.73
C VAL A 39 -5.99 -0.29 -17.53
N GLN A 40 -7.24 -0.03 -17.22
CA GLN A 40 -8.03 1.06 -17.77
C GLN A 40 -7.77 2.41 -17.06
N GLU A 41 -6.92 2.46 -16.06
CA GLU A 41 -6.57 3.71 -15.38
C GLU A 41 -5.77 4.59 -16.34
N LYS A 42 -6.39 5.66 -16.79
CA LYS A 42 -5.73 6.64 -17.63
C LYS A 42 -4.76 7.47 -16.80
N PRO A 43 -3.50 7.64 -17.22
CA PRO A 43 -2.59 8.60 -16.59
C PRO A 43 -3.28 9.96 -16.48
N GLY A 44 -3.27 10.56 -15.29
CA GLY A 44 -3.87 11.85 -15.02
C GLY A 44 -5.25 11.81 -14.34
N THR A 45 -5.81 10.62 -14.05
CA THR A 45 -6.98 10.52 -13.17
C THR A 45 -6.56 10.66 -11.69
N GLU A 46 -7.49 11.14 -10.86
CA GLU A 46 -7.24 11.24 -9.41
C GLU A 46 -6.96 9.87 -8.78
N GLU A 47 -7.64 8.83 -9.25
CA GLU A 47 -7.44 7.44 -8.81
C GLU A 47 -6.03 6.94 -9.12
N TYR A 48 -5.53 7.22 -10.33
CA TYR A 48 -4.15 6.91 -10.69
C TYR A 48 -3.16 7.63 -9.78
N ALA A 49 -3.36 8.92 -9.55
CA ALA A 49 -2.49 9.71 -8.69
C ALA A 49 -2.47 9.17 -7.24
N GLN A 50 -3.63 8.78 -6.70
CA GLN A 50 -3.73 8.19 -5.36
C GLN A 50 -2.99 6.84 -5.28
N CYS A 51 -3.18 5.94 -6.24
CA CYS A 51 -2.48 4.65 -6.28
C CYS A 51 -0.98 4.81 -6.50
N PHE A 52 -0.56 5.78 -7.32
CA PHE A 52 0.85 6.11 -7.51
C PHE A 52 1.49 6.61 -6.22
N TRP A 53 0.84 7.54 -5.49
CA TRP A 53 1.36 8.06 -4.24
C TRP A 53 1.41 7.01 -3.14
N ASP A 54 0.44 6.09 -3.08
CA ASP A 54 0.48 4.95 -2.18
C ASP A 54 1.71 4.06 -2.46
N TYR A 55 1.94 3.72 -3.74
CA TYR A 55 3.15 3.02 -4.15
C TYR A 55 4.43 3.81 -3.81
N PHE A 56 4.49 5.07 -4.17
CA PHE A 56 5.67 5.89 -3.94
C PHE A 56 6.02 5.99 -2.46
N LEU A 57 5.07 6.31 -1.61
CA LEU A 57 5.31 6.54 -0.19
C LEU A 57 5.73 5.27 0.57
N PHE A 58 5.14 4.14 0.25
CA PHE A 58 5.26 2.93 1.07
C PHE A 58 6.08 1.81 0.44
N ASP A 59 6.17 1.72 -0.88
CA ASP A 59 6.81 0.57 -1.56
C ASP A 59 8.03 0.95 -2.39
N HIS A 60 8.17 2.23 -2.77
CA HIS A 60 9.35 2.71 -3.49
C HIS A 60 10.55 2.83 -2.55
N PHE A 61 11.76 2.53 -3.05
CA PHE A 61 13.02 2.81 -2.36
C PHE A 61 13.70 4.01 -3.00
N MET A 62 13.99 5.03 -2.20
CA MET A 62 14.71 6.22 -2.65
C MET A 62 16.15 5.87 -3.03
N VAL A 63 16.65 6.51 -4.07
CA VAL A 63 17.98 6.20 -4.65
C VAL A 63 19.12 6.49 -3.67
N GLU A 64 19.03 7.60 -2.95
CA GLU A 64 20.14 8.07 -2.12
C GLU A 64 20.12 7.50 -0.70
N SER A 65 18.94 7.27 -0.12
CA SER A 65 18.82 6.83 1.27
C SER A 65 18.55 5.34 1.44
N ASP A 66 18.18 4.64 0.36
CA ASP A 66 17.74 3.23 0.39
C ASP A 66 16.61 2.98 1.42
N GLN A 67 15.77 3.99 1.59
CA GLN A 67 14.62 3.97 2.49
C GLN A 67 13.33 4.21 1.72
N HIS A 68 12.21 3.79 2.30
CA HIS A 68 10.90 4.22 1.80
C HIS A 68 10.68 5.71 2.07
N PRO A 69 10.06 6.46 1.15
CA PRO A 69 9.80 7.89 1.32
C PRO A 69 9.13 8.24 2.64
N ILE A 70 8.17 7.45 3.12
CA ILE A 70 7.53 7.70 4.41
C ILE A 70 8.52 7.68 5.58
N LYS A 71 9.50 6.78 5.57
CA LYS A 71 10.54 6.73 6.60
C LYS A 71 11.47 7.94 6.50
N HIS A 72 11.85 8.32 5.29
CA HIS A 72 12.65 9.52 5.06
C HIS A 72 11.92 10.79 5.54
N PHE A 73 10.62 10.91 5.26
CA PHE A 73 9.82 12.02 5.75
C PHE A 73 9.75 12.05 7.28
N TYR A 74 9.54 10.91 7.91
CA TYR A 74 9.53 10.80 9.37
C TYR A 74 10.86 11.26 9.99
N ASP A 75 11.98 10.79 9.46
CA ASP A 75 13.30 11.17 9.96
C ASP A 75 13.53 12.68 9.83
N PHE A 76 13.17 13.26 8.67
CA PHE A 76 13.26 14.70 8.44
C PHE A 76 12.43 15.50 9.44
N VAL A 77 11.19 15.12 9.64
CA VAL A 77 10.28 15.82 10.56
C VAL A 77 10.73 15.69 12.01
N CYS A 78 11.30 14.55 12.41
CA CYS A 78 11.86 14.36 13.75
C CYS A 78 13.12 15.21 13.99
N GLU A 79 14.00 15.34 12.99
CA GLU A 79 15.24 16.09 13.10
C GLU A 79 14.98 17.60 13.15
N ASP A 80 14.10 18.13 12.33
CA ASP A 80 13.80 19.56 12.21
C ASP A 80 12.92 20.14 13.33
N ARG A 81 12.46 19.30 14.28
CA ARG A 81 11.50 19.71 15.33
C ARG A 81 10.27 20.45 14.78
N MET A 82 9.89 20.16 13.53
CA MET A 82 8.73 20.76 12.87
C MET A 82 7.39 20.26 13.43
N PHE A 83 7.40 19.36 14.39
CA PHE A 83 6.23 19.05 15.21
C PHE A 83 6.01 20.19 16.20
N SER A 84 5.33 21.24 15.79
CA SER A 84 4.71 22.13 16.76
C SER A 84 3.49 21.41 17.33
N GLU A 85 3.21 21.60 18.61
CA GLU A 85 2.02 21.05 19.29
C GLU A 85 0.69 21.44 18.59
N GLU A 86 0.73 22.40 17.66
CA GLU A 86 -0.37 22.89 16.81
C GLU A 86 -0.29 22.39 15.35
N GLY A 87 0.72 21.61 14.97
CA GLY A 87 0.95 21.19 13.57
C GLY A 87 0.10 19.98 13.16
N ALA A 88 -0.31 19.96 11.90
CA ALA A 88 -1.18 18.97 11.25
C ALA A 88 -0.61 17.54 11.18
N VAL A 89 0.58 17.28 11.72
CA VAL A 89 1.29 16.00 11.61
C VAL A 89 1.41 15.35 12.97
N SER A 90 0.59 14.33 13.22
CA SER A 90 0.71 13.49 14.42
C SER A 90 1.88 12.52 14.22
N LYS A 91 2.87 12.62 15.13
CA LYS A 91 4.02 11.70 15.14
C LYS A 91 3.57 10.25 15.30
N ASP A 92 2.59 10.01 16.15
CA ASP A 92 2.08 8.67 16.44
C ASP A 92 1.45 8.02 15.20
N VAL A 93 0.72 8.80 14.40
CA VAL A 93 0.17 8.31 13.12
C VAL A 93 1.28 8.00 12.13
N LEU A 94 2.33 8.83 12.06
CA LEU A 94 3.49 8.54 11.18
C LEU A 94 4.22 7.26 11.61
N GLU A 95 4.43 7.05 12.91
CA GLU A 95 5.06 5.83 13.42
C GLU A 95 4.27 4.57 13.06
N GLU A 96 2.95 4.64 13.09
CA GLU A 96 2.10 3.52 12.65
C GLU A 96 2.10 3.35 11.12
N LEU A 97 2.12 4.44 10.36
CA LEU A 97 2.22 4.38 8.90
C LEU A 97 3.55 3.76 8.43
N ILE A 98 4.67 4.03 9.12
CA ILE A 98 5.95 3.38 8.83
C ILE A 98 5.88 1.87 9.04
N LYS A 99 5.10 1.40 9.99
CA LYS A 99 4.85 -0.02 10.26
C LYS A 99 3.78 -0.62 9.36
N SER A 100 3.19 0.17 8.46
CA SER A 100 2.17 -0.30 7.53
C SER A 100 2.68 -1.45 6.68
N ARG A 101 1.78 -2.30 6.25
CA ARG A 101 2.12 -3.42 5.39
C ARG A 101 1.12 -3.58 4.26
N LEU A 102 1.64 -3.94 3.10
CA LEU A 102 0.84 -4.27 1.93
C LEU A 102 0.15 -5.62 2.17
N VAL A 103 -1.17 -5.65 2.03
CA VAL A 103 -1.98 -6.86 2.22
C VAL A 103 -2.98 -7.01 1.08
N LEU A 104 -3.16 -8.23 0.62
CA LEU A 104 -4.24 -8.61 -0.29
C LEU A 104 -5.30 -9.35 0.52
N PHE A 105 -6.51 -8.80 0.62
CA PHE A 105 -7.54 -9.35 1.48
C PHE A 105 -8.92 -9.39 0.82
N SER A 106 -9.80 -10.21 1.37
CA SER A 106 -11.23 -10.26 1.05
C SER A 106 -12.06 -9.86 2.25
N VAL A 107 -13.13 -9.11 2.02
CA VAL A 107 -14.12 -8.81 3.05
C VAL A 107 -14.96 -10.06 3.31
N GLN A 108 -15.17 -10.39 4.59
CA GLN A 108 -15.97 -11.54 5.04
C GLN A 108 -17.32 -11.09 5.63
N GLY A 109 -17.38 -9.89 6.16
CA GLY A 109 -18.58 -9.34 6.76
C GLY A 109 -18.32 -8.04 7.52
N VAL A 110 -19.38 -7.46 8.07
CA VAL A 110 -19.33 -6.24 8.89
C VAL A 110 -19.55 -6.63 10.34
N ASN A 111 -18.73 -6.10 11.24
CA ASN A 111 -18.85 -6.29 12.68
C ASN A 111 -19.84 -5.28 13.29
N GLU A 112 -20.33 -5.57 14.51
CA GLU A 112 -21.24 -4.68 15.24
C GLU A 112 -20.67 -3.28 15.48
N GLU A 113 -19.35 -3.13 15.51
CA GLU A 113 -18.63 -1.86 15.71
C GLU A 113 -18.44 -1.06 14.40
N GLY A 114 -19.00 -1.50 13.29
CA GLY A 114 -18.86 -0.85 11.98
C GLY A 114 -17.51 -1.10 11.29
N THR A 115 -16.70 -1.99 11.84
CA THR A 115 -15.48 -2.48 11.18
C THR A 115 -15.79 -3.70 10.32
N TYR A 116 -14.90 -3.98 9.35
CA TYR A 116 -15.03 -5.11 8.45
C TYR A 116 -14.10 -6.25 8.87
N ALA A 117 -14.65 -7.46 9.01
CA ALA A 117 -13.83 -8.66 9.11
C ALA A 117 -13.22 -8.95 7.75
N CYS A 118 -11.90 -8.81 7.63
CA CYS A 118 -11.15 -8.98 6.40
C CYS A 118 -10.17 -10.14 6.55
N ARG A 119 -10.16 -11.04 5.56
CA ARG A 119 -9.25 -12.18 5.56
C ARG A 119 -8.11 -11.96 4.57
N ASP A 120 -6.88 -11.95 5.08
CA ASP A 120 -5.68 -11.95 4.27
C ASP A 120 -5.67 -13.17 3.35
N PHE A 121 -5.49 -12.92 2.08
CA PHE A 121 -5.55 -13.92 1.04
C PHE A 121 -4.35 -14.89 1.05
N MET A 122 -3.19 -14.41 1.49
CA MET A 122 -1.94 -15.16 1.50
C MET A 122 -1.76 -15.97 2.79
N THR A 123 -2.00 -15.32 3.92
CA THR A 123 -1.74 -15.91 5.25
C THR A 123 -2.98 -16.53 5.87
N GLY A 124 -4.17 -16.12 5.44
CA GLY A 124 -5.45 -16.49 6.03
C GLY A 124 -5.77 -15.78 7.34
N GLN A 125 -4.93 -14.86 7.79
CA GLN A 125 -5.13 -14.07 9.01
C GLN A 125 -6.38 -13.18 8.87
N ILE A 126 -7.12 -13.01 9.98
CA ILE A 126 -8.29 -12.13 10.03
C ILE A 126 -7.90 -10.80 10.68
N TYR A 127 -8.28 -9.72 10.03
CA TYR A 127 -8.14 -8.34 10.49
C TYR A 127 -9.50 -7.68 10.60
N ASN A 128 -9.67 -6.80 11.58
CA ASN A 128 -10.81 -5.91 11.66
C ASN A 128 -10.37 -4.55 11.12
N LEU A 129 -10.87 -4.18 9.95
CA LEU A 129 -10.45 -2.99 9.22
C LEU A 129 -11.57 -1.94 9.16
N LEU A 130 -11.21 -0.69 9.31
CA LEU A 130 -12.00 0.44 8.85
C LEU A 130 -11.72 0.62 7.35
N LEU A 131 -12.72 0.39 6.53
CA LEU A 131 -12.60 0.59 5.09
C LEU A 131 -13.20 1.94 4.69
N PRO A 132 -12.57 2.71 3.79
CA PRO A 132 -13.11 3.96 3.27
C PRO A 132 -14.16 3.74 2.17
N ILE A 133 -14.92 2.67 2.26
CA ILE A 133 -15.94 2.26 1.29
C ILE A 133 -17.24 1.94 2.02
N GLU A 134 -18.36 2.29 1.39
CA GLU A 134 -19.66 1.79 1.86
C GLU A 134 -19.81 0.31 1.50
N PRO A 135 -20.34 -0.49 2.45
CA PRO A 135 -20.59 -1.90 2.19
C PRO A 135 -21.70 -2.02 1.17
N ASP A 136 -21.36 -2.38 -0.03
CA ASP A 136 -22.31 -2.84 -1.00
C ASP A 136 -22.18 -4.36 -1.18
N THR A 137 -23.19 -4.99 -1.76
CA THR A 137 -23.22 -6.42 -2.04
C THR A 137 -22.08 -6.87 -2.97
N LYS A 138 -21.40 -5.95 -3.63
CA LYS A 138 -20.29 -6.23 -4.55
C LYS A 138 -18.95 -6.28 -3.84
N THR A 139 -18.83 -5.73 -2.63
CA THR A 139 -17.58 -5.76 -1.86
C THR A 139 -17.05 -7.18 -1.67
N GLU A 140 -17.96 -8.16 -1.54
CA GLU A 140 -17.58 -9.57 -1.42
C GLU A 140 -17.06 -10.20 -2.73
N GLU A 141 -17.27 -9.56 -3.88
CA GLU A 141 -16.83 -10.05 -5.19
C GLU A 141 -15.37 -9.71 -5.51
N TYR A 142 -14.72 -8.90 -4.67
CA TYR A 142 -13.37 -8.40 -4.91
C TYR A 142 -12.38 -8.83 -3.82
N LEU A 143 -11.11 -8.89 -4.21
CA LEU A 143 -9.96 -8.80 -3.33
C LEU A 143 -9.45 -7.37 -3.36
N PHE A 144 -9.00 -6.88 -2.22
CA PHE A 144 -8.45 -5.53 -2.05
C PHE A 144 -6.95 -5.63 -1.77
N LEU A 145 -6.14 -4.92 -2.54
CA LEU A 145 -4.70 -4.79 -2.32
C LEU A 145 -4.38 -3.37 -1.89
N GLY A 146 -3.80 -3.21 -0.71
CA GLY A 146 -3.37 -1.92 -0.20
C GLY A 146 -2.71 -2.03 1.17
N HIS A 147 -2.25 -0.89 1.67
CA HIS A 147 -1.59 -0.82 2.98
C HIS A 147 -2.59 -0.81 4.12
N ILE A 148 -2.32 -1.60 5.16
CA ILE A 148 -3.02 -1.56 6.44
C ILE A 148 -2.10 -1.05 7.54
N PHE A 149 -2.65 -0.27 8.47
CA PHE A 149 -1.92 0.33 9.58
C PHE A 149 -2.87 0.61 10.75
N TYR A 150 -2.32 0.74 11.96
CA TYR A 150 -3.07 1.18 13.11
C TYR A 150 -3.13 2.72 13.16
N ASN A 151 -4.23 3.27 13.65
CA ASN A 151 -4.33 4.68 14.01
C ASN A 151 -4.16 4.86 15.54
N GLU A 152 -4.20 6.10 16.01
CA GLU A 152 -4.08 6.44 17.44
C GLU A 152 -5.10 5.70 18.35
N SER A 153 -6.24 5.29 17.80
CA SER A 153 -7.28 4.53 18.51
C SER A 153 -7.07 3.02 18.47
N MET A 154 -5.95 2.54 17.99
CA MET A 154 -5.65 1.13 17.79
C MET A 154 -6.62 0.43 16.81
N VAL A 155 -7.37 1.19 16.03
CA VAL A 155 -8.21 0.68 14.95
C VAL A 155 -7.38 0.56 13.70
N MET A 156 -7.40 -0.62 13.11
CA MET A 156 -6.66 -0.87 11.88
C MET A 156 -7.39 -0.24 10.69
N ASN A 157 -6.69 0.58 9.95
CA ASN A 157 -7.20 1.28 8.78
C ASN A 157 -6.64 0.67 7.50
N PHE A 158 -7.36 0.85 6.41
CA PHE A 158 -6.95 0.50 5.07
C PHE A 158 -6.79 1.77 4.24
N LEU A 159 -5.61 1.97 3.69
CA LEU A 159 -5.40 2.97 2.66
C LEU A 159 -5.98 2.46 1.34
N ARG A 160 -6.62 3.34 0.60
CA ARG A 160 -7.21 3.02 -0.69
C ARG A 160 -6.16 2.37 -1.60
N GLY A 161 -6.49 1.20 -2.11
CA GLY A 161 -5.65 0.41 -3.00
C GLY A 161 -6.42 -0.02 -4.24
N MET A 162 -5.88 -1.02 -4.93
CA MET A 162 -6.54 -1.60 -6.10
C MET A 162 -7.43 -2.78 -5.73
N THR A 163 -8.36 -3.09 -6.63
CA THR A 163 -9.26 -4.23 -6.49
C THR A 163 -9.00 -5.28 -7.56
N VAL A 164 -9.13 -6.55 -7.18
CA VAL A 164 -9.01 -7.69 -8.09
C VAL A 164 -10.29 -8.53 -8.00
N PRO A 165 -10.94 -8.88 -9.11
CA PRO A 165 -12.13 -9.72 -9.08
C PRO A 165 -11.87 -11.06 -8.41
N LYS A 166 -12.74 -11.48 -7.52
CA LYS A 166 -12.58 -12.74 -6.76
C LYS A 166 -12.49 -13.98 -7.67
N ARG A 167 -13.07 -13.91 -8.89
CA ARG A 167 -12.93 -14.96 -9.92
C ARG A 167 -11.49 -15.21 -10.37
N ALA A 168 -10.60 -14.20 -10.27
CA ALA A 168 -9.18 -14.33 -10.61
C ALA A 168 -8.34 -14.99 -9.50
N ARG A 169 -8.93 -15.20 -8.32
CA ARG A 169 -8.28 -15.63 -7.08
C ARG A 169 -7.35 -16.83 -7.26
N LYS A 170 -7.84 -17.89 -7.90
CA LYS A 170 -7.07 -19.14 -8.07
C LYS A 170 -5.80 -18.89 -8.87
N LYS A 171 -5.95 -18.21 -10.01
CA LYS A 171 -4.83 -17.93 -10.91
C LYS A 171 -3.82 -16.95 -10.31
N LEU A 172 -4.33 -15.92 -9.64
CA LEU A 172 -3.51 -14.98 -8.89
C LEU A 172 -2.66 -15.69 -7.83
N PHE A 173 -3.27 -16.60 -7.05
CA PHE A 173 -2.56 -17.37 -6.03
C PHE A 173 -1.47 -18.27 -6.62
N GLU A 174 -1.76 -18.96 -7.72
CA GLU A 174 -0.78 -19.79 -8.45
C GLU A 174 0.44 -18.96 -8.85
N VAL A 175 0.23 -17.82 -9.50
CA VAL A 175 1.33 -16.95 -9.97
C VAL A 175 2.15 -16.40 -8.80
N LEU A 176 1.51 -15.95 -7.73
CA LEU A 176 2.21 -15.43 -6.56
C LEU A 176 2.95 -16.53 -5.78
N SER A 177 2.39 -17.74 -5.72
CA SER A 177 3.04 -18.90 -5.08
C SER A 177 4.29 -19.34 -5.85
N ASP A 178 4.22 -19.41 -7.17
CA ASP A 178 5.36 -19.75 -8.02
C ASP A 178 6.46 -18.69 -7.90
N ALA A 179 6.09 -17.40 -7.90
CA ALA A 179 7.03 -16.32 -7.71
C ALA A 179 7.68 -16.38 -6.33
N LYS A 180 6.90 -16.58 -5.26
CA LYS A 180 7.42 -16.72 -3.90
C LYS A 180 8.46 -17.85 -3.81
N ALA A 181 8.15 -19.02 -4.38
CA ALA A 181 9.06 -20.16 -4.41
C ALA A 181 10.36 -19.82 -5.17
N TRP A 182 10.25 -19.12 -6.29
CA TRP A 182 11.42 -18.69 -7.07
C TRP A 182 12.29 -17.68 -6.31
N PHE A 183 11.70 -16.68 -5.66
CA PHE A 183 12.43 -15.71 -4.83
C PHE A 183 13.07 -16.37 -3.60
N ALA A 184 12.35 -17.27 -2.94
CA ALA A 184 12.87 -18.03 -1.81
C ALA A 184 14.13 -18.81 -2.18
N THR A 185 14.12 -19.54 -3.30
CA THR A 185 15.27 -20.30 -3.79
C THR A 185 16.49 -19.40 -4.02
N ARG A 186 16.30 -18.18 -4.54
CA ARG A 186 17.40 -17.24 -4.81
C ARG A 186 17.94 -16.53 -3.57
N ASN A 187 17.13 -16.42 -2.52
CA ASN A 187 17.50 -15.75 -1.28
C ASN A 187 17.93 -16.73 -0.16
N GLY A 188 18.23 -17.97 -0.52
CA GLY A 188 18.87 -18.94 0.40
C GLY A 188 17.91 -19.82 1.17
N GLY A 189 16.63 -19.93 0.79
CA GLY A 189 15.75 -20.91 1.39
C GLY A 189 14.30 -20.49 1.58
N GLU A 190 13.74 -20.76 2.74
CA GLU A 190 12.35 -20.46 3.05
C GLU A 190 12.09 -18.94 3.17
N MET A 191 10.92 -18.52 2.71
CA MET A 191 10.46 -17.14 2.77
C MET A 191 8.98 -17.13 3.20
N SER A 192 8.62 -16.35 4.22
CA SER A 192 7.24 -16.16 4.61
C SER A 192 6.46 -15.37 3.55
N TRP A 193 5.13 -15.40 3.60
CA TRP A 193 4.32 -14.54 2.72
C TRP A 193 4.51 -13.05 3.04
N GLU A 194 4.63 -12.70 4.31
CA GLU A 194 4.87 -11.32 4.74
C GLU A 194 6.20 -10.79 4.20
N GLU A 195 7.26 -11.58 4.32
CA GLU A 195 8.57 -11.24 3.78
C GLU A 195 8.56 -11.13 2.25
N PHE A 196 7.88 -12.06 1.55
CA PHE A 196 7.75 -12.03 0.11
C PHE A 196 7.04 -10.74 -0.34
N VAL A 197 5.90 -10.41 0.25
CA VAL A 197 5.13 -9.22 -0.11
C VAL A 197 5.91 -7.95 0.19
N SER A 198 6.54 -7.85 1.35
CA SER A 198 7.34 -6.68 1.74
C SER A 198 8.51 -6.43 0.80
N ARG A 199 9.26 -7.48 0.43
CA ARG A 199 10.43 -7.34 -0.45
C ARG A 199 10.08 -7.20 -1.93
N ASN A 200 8.88 -7.61 -2.32
CA ASN A 200 8.45 -7.69 -3.72
C ASN A 200 7.11 -6.97 -3.96
N ALA A 201 6.86 -5.90 -3.21
CA ALA A 201 5.58 -5.17 -3.26
C ALA A 201 5.23 -4.71 -4.69
N MET A 202 6.21 -4.22 -5.45
CA MET A 202 6.03 -3.84 -6.86
C MET A 202 5.56 -5.02 -7.70
N PHE A 203 6.17 -6.20 -7.53
CA PHE A 203 5.77 -7.40 -8.27
C PHE A 203 4.36 -7.83 -7.90
N VAL A 204 4.01 -7.81 -6.59
CA VAL A 204 2.67 -8.15 -6.11
C VAL A 204 1.62 -7.19 -6.69
N ARG A 205 1.90 -5.89 -6.70
CA ARG A 205 1.03 -4.88 -7.34
C ARG A 205 0.88 -5.13 -8.84
N HIS A 206 1.97 -5.44 -9.52
CA HIS A 206 1.97 -5.74 -10.95
C HIS A 206 1.09 -6.96 -11.27
N VAL A 207 1.26 -8.04 -10.54
CA VAL A 207 0.44 -9.25 -10.73
C VAL A 207 -1.03 -8.97 -10.42
N ALA A 208 -1.32 -8.28 -9.32
CA ALA A 208 -2.69 -7.88 -8.99
C ALA A 208 -3.33 -7.04 -10.09
N LEU A 209 -2.56 -6.13 -10.69
CA LEU A 209 -2.98 -5.27 -11.78
C LEU A 209 -3.34 -6.06 -13.05
N ILE A 210 -2.57 -7.09 -13.39
CA ILE A 210 -2.86 -7.95 -14.56
C ILE A 210 -4.20 -8.69 -14.40
N PHE A 211 -4.62 -8.93 -13.16
CA PHE A 211 -5.84 -9.65 -12.84
C PHE A 211 -7.02 -8.75 -12.42
N SER A 212 -6.81 -7.43 -12.35
CA SER A 212 -7.85 -6.44 -11.98
C SER A 212 -8.92 -6.22 -13.06
#